data_936fb67108ed1b2766be724fa9a14b75
#
_entry.id   936fb67108ed1b2766be724fa9a14b75
#
_cell.length_a   1.000
_cell.length_b   1.000
_cell.length_c   1.000
_cell.angle_alpha   90.00
_cell.angle_beta   90.00
_cell.angle_gamma   90.00
#
_symmetry.space_group_name_H-M   'P 1'
#
loop_
_entity.id
_entity.type
_entity.pdbx_description
1 polymer ?
#
loop_
_entity_poly.entity_id
_entity_poly.type
_entity_poly.pdbx_seq_one_letter_code
_entity_poly.pdbx_strand_id
1 'polypeptide(L)' 'MKNNMIKALKTRYDAAYQEAHCTLEIYLNKPVAIGEHPQHFEEMGKLVDAMASAKDSLEALNAEYPDAEMNLLVEASAKV' A
#
# COMPACT_ATOMS: atom_id res chain seq x y z
N MET A 1 -23.32 -10.10 -4.49
CA MET A 1 -22.75 -9.93 -3.16
C MET A 1 -21.28 -10.31 -3.09
N LYS A 2 -20.93 -11.47 -3.64
CA LYS A 2 -19.54 -11.91 -3.65
C LYS A 2 -18.61 -10.89 -4.30
N ASN A 3 -18.99 -10.39 -5.47
CA ASN A 3 -18.14 -9.40 -6.16
C ASN A 3 -17.99 -8.11 -5.36
N ASN A 4 -19.05 -7.70 -4.67
CA ASN A 4 -18.96 -6.49 -3.84
C ASN A 4 -18.02 -6.67 -2.67
N MET A 5 -18.02 -7.86 -2.08
CA MET A 5 -17.11 -8.16 -0.97
C MET A 5 -15.66 -8.18 -1.45
N ILE A 6 -15.43 -8.77 -2.62
CA ILE A 6 -14.08 -8.81 -3.19
C ILE A 6 -13.59 -7.39 -3.53
N LYS A 7 -14.45 -6.58 -4.14
CA LYS A 7 -14.12 -5.19 -4.42
C LYS A 7 -13.78 -4.42 -3.16
N ALA A 8 -14.55 -4.66 -2.10
CA ALA A 8 -14.30 -3.99 -0.83
C ALA A 8 -12.93 -4.39 -0.27
N LEU A 9 -12.58 -5.67 -0.36
CA LEU A 9 -11.27 -6.12 0.08
C LEU A 9 -10.15 -5.50 -0.75
N LYS A 10 -10.31 -5.48 -2.06
CA LYS A 10 -9.31 -4.86 -2.94
C LYS A 10 -9.13 -3.39 -2.61
N THR A 11 -10.23 -2.67 -2.40
CA THR A 11 -10.20 -1.26 -2.04
C THR A 11 -9.48 -1.07 -0.71
N ARG A 12 -9.75 -1.96 0.23
CA ARG A 12 -9.12 -1.90 1.55
C ARG A 12 -7.59 -2.00 1.45
N TYR A 13 -7.10 -2.95 0.68
CA TYR A 13 -5.66 -3.13 0.55
C TYR A 13 -5.02 -2.04 -0.27
N ASP A 14 -5.70 -1.54 -1.29
CA ASP A 14 -5.21 -0.40 -2.03
C ASP A 14 -5.09 0.83 -1.13
N ALA A 15 -6.10 1.08 -0.31
CA ALA A 15 -6.08 2.21 0.61
C ALA A 15 -4.95 2.05 1.63
N ALA A 16 -4.75 0.85 2.15
CA ALA A 16 -3.67 0.60 3.11
C ALA A 16 -2.30 0.87 2.48
N TYR A 17 -2.11 0.46 1.24
CA TYR A 17 -0.88 0.74 0.51
C TYR A 17 -0.67 2.26 0.36
N GLN A 18 -1.69 2.96 -0.12
CA GLN A 18 -1.57 4.40 -0.36
C GLN A 18 -1.33 5.17 0.93
N GLU A 19 -1.99 4.78 2.00
CA GLU A 19 -1.80 5.43 3.29
C GLU A 19 -0.37 5.28 3.78
N ALA A 20 0.17 4.07 3.72
CA ALA A 20 1.54 3.81 4.15
C ALA A 20 2.53 4.56 3.26
N HIS A 21 2.27 4.59 1.96
CA HIS A 21 3.13 5.29 1.02
C HIS A 21 3.16 6.79 1.29
N CYS A 22 1.99 7.39 1.50
CA CYS A 22 1.92 8.81 1.81
C CYS A 22 2.68 9.17 3.07
N THR A 23 2.55 8.33 4.10
CA THR A 23 3.25 8.57 5.35
C THR A 23 4.76 8.44 5.18
N LEU A 24 5.19 7.43 4.42
CA LEU A 24 6.60 7.25 4.12
C LEU A 24 7.17 8.47 3.40
N GLU A 25 6.43 9.02 2.44
CA GLU A 25 6.86 10.20 1.71
C GLU A 25 7.07 11.39 2.63
N ILE A 26 6.22 11.52 3.66
CA ILE A 26 6.38 12.59 4.64
C ILE A 26 7.71 12.46 5.36
N TYR A 27 8.04 11.25 5.81
CA TYR A 27 9.32 11.02 6.47
C TYR A 27 10.49 11.30 5.55
N LEU A 28 10.41 10.84 4.30
CA LEU A 28 11.51 10.99 3.35
C LEU A 28 11.76 12.45 2.99
N ASN A 29 10.73 13.27 3.03
CA ASN A 29 10.85 14.68 2.71
C ASN A 29 11.23 15.55 3.91
N LYS A 30 11.52 14.93 5.05
CA LYS A 30 11.96 15.64 6.25
C LYS A 30 13.21 14.97 6.82
N PRO A 31 14.32 15.03 6.10
CA PRO A 31 15.54 14.32 6.50
C PRO A 31 16.12 14.77 7.83
N VAL A 32 15.85 16.00 8.23
CA VAL A 32 16.36 16.51 9.50
C VAL A 32 15.85 15.68 10.67
N ALA A 33 14.57 15.33 10.65
CA ALA A 33 13.98 14.53 11.71
C ALA A 33 14.63 13.15 11.78
N ILE A 34 14.99 12.59 10.64
CA ILE A 34 15.58 11.24 10.57
C ILE A 34 16.93 11.22 11.28
N GLY A 35 17.73 12.24 11.08
CA GLY A 35 19.06 12.28 11.66
C GLY A 35 19.07 12.31 13.17
N GLU A 36 18.04 12.88 13.78
CA GLU A 36 17.98 13.05 15.23
C GLU A 36 17.22 11.94 15.95
N HIS A 37 16.41 11.18 15.22
CA HIS A 37 15.52 10.21 15.83
C HIS A 37 15.63 8.86 15.14
N PRO A 38 16.49 7.96 15.67
CA PRO A 38 16.66 6.63 15.07
C PRO A 38 15.35 5.84 14.91
N GLN A 39 14.38 6.08 15.80
CA GLN A 39 13.10 5.40 15.68
C GLN A 39 12.35 5.77 14.42
N HIS A 40 12.72 6.87 13.76
CA HIS A 40 12.11 7.20 12.47
C HIS A 40 12.48 6.17 11.41
N PHE A 41 13.68 5.63 11.48
CA PHE A 41 14.08 4.55 10.57
C PHE A 41 13.22 3.32 10.80
N GLU A 42 12.96 2.99 12.06
CA GLU A 42 12.10 1.85 12.37
C GLU A 42 10.70 2.07 11.85
N GLU A 43 10.17 3.29 12.04
CA GLU A 43 8.83 3.61 11.54
C GLU A 43 8.76 3.53 10.02
N MET A 44 9.80 4.02 9.33
CA MET A 44 9.84 3.92 7.89
C MET A 44 9.88 2.46 7.43
N GLY A 45 10.63 1.63 8.15
CA GLY A 45 10.68 0.20 7.85
C GLY A 45 9.32 -0.45 7.98
N LYS A 46 8.58 -0.10 9.04
CA LYS A 46 7.23 -0.61 9.23
C LYS A 46 6.30 -0.19 8.11
N LEU A 47 6.47 1.03 7.61
CA LEU A 47 5.66 1.52 6.50
C LEU A 47 5.96 0.76 5.21
N VAL A 48 7.23 0.48 4.96
CA VAL A 48 7.60 -0.32 3.80
C VAL A 48 7.02 -1.73 3.91
N ASP A 49 7.09 -2.32 5.10
CA ASP A 49 6.51 -3.64 5.32
C ASP A 49 4.99 -3.63 5.12
N ALA A 50 4.33 -2.58 5.58
CA ALA A 50 2.89 -2.44 5.39
C ALA A 50 2.55 -2.30 3.90
N MET A 51 3.36 -1.55 3.15
CA MET A 51 3.17 -1.42 1.71
C MET A 51 3.33 -2.78 1.02
N ALA A 52 4.37 -3.51 1.38
CA ALA A 52 4.63 -4.82 0.78
C ALA A 52 3.49 -5.80 1.07
N SER A 53 3.04 -5.83 2.31
CA SER A 53 1.96 -6.71 2.71
C SER A 53 0.66 -6.38 1.99
N ALA A 54 0.31 -5.10 1.91
CA ALA A 54 -0.90 -4.68 1.22
C ALA A 54 -0.83 -4.99 -0.27
N LYS A 55 0.33 -4.75 -0.88
CA LYS A 55 0.53 -5.05 -2.30
C LYS A 55 0.39 -6.54 -2.57
N ASP A 56 1.00 -7.37 -1.75
CA ASP A 56 0.92 -8.82 -1.91
C ASP A 56 -0.53 -9.30 -1.79
N SER A 57 -1.26 -8.77 -0.83
CA SER A 57 -2.66 -9.13 -0.62
C SER A 57 -3.51 -8.73 -1.83
N LEU A 58 -3.29 -7.53 -2.34
CA LEU A 58 -4.03 -7.05 -3.50
C LEU A 58 -3.70 -7.87 -4.73
N GLU A 59 -2.42 -8.20 -4.94
CA GLU A 59 -2.03 -9.01 -6.07
C GLU A 59 -2.66 -10.41 -6.01
N ALA A 60 -2.74 -10.98 -4.80
CA ALA A 60 -3.37 -12.27 -4.63
C ALA A 60 -4.85 -12.21 -5.00
N LEU A 61 -5.53 -11.16 -4.57
CA LEU A 61 -6.94 -10.98 -4.90
C LEU A 61 -7.15 -10.76 -6.39
N ASN A 62 -6.27 -9.98 -7.01
CA ASN A 62 -6.37 -9.74 -8.46
C ASN A 62 -6.12 -11.01 -9.25
N ALA A 63 -5.23 -11.87 -8.78
CA ALA A 63 -4.94 -13.13 -9.45
C ALA A 63 -6.11 -14.11 -9.33
N GLU A 64 -6.72 -14.18 -8.14
CA GLU A 64 -7.82 -15.14 -7.89
C GLU A 64 -9.15 -14.65 -8.45
N TYR A 65 -9.37 -13.34 -8.42
CA TYR A 65 -10.66 -12.76 -8.79
C TYR A 65 -10.47 -11.60 -9.79
N PRO A 66 -9.94 -11.91 -10.97
CA PRO A 66 -9.67 -10.85 -11.95
C PRO A 66 -10.95 -10.19 -12.49
N ASP A 67 -12.08 -10.92 -12.45
CA ASP A 67 -13.34 -10.40 -12.97
C ASP A 67 -14.00 -9.39 -12.04
N ALA A 68 -13.61 -9.37 -10.76
CA ALA A 68 -14.05 -8.32 -9.87
C ALA A 68 -13.16 -7.12 -10.17
N GLU A 69 -13.73 -6.04 -10.65
CA GLU A 69 -13.00 -4.85 -11.06
C GLU A 69 -12.06 -4.34 -9.98
N MET A 70 -11.34 -3.26 -10.25
CA MET A 70 -10.46 -2.61 -9.29
C MET A 70 -9.11 -3.28 -9.11
N ASN A 71 -8.36 -3.34 -10.21
CA ASN A 71 -6.94 -3.72 -10.14
C ASN A 71 -6.11 -2.46 -9.92
N LEU A 72 -6.49 -1.72 -8.87
CA LEU A 72 -6.04 -0.36 -8.64
C LEU A 72 -4.54 -0.21 -8.56
N LEU A 73 -3.90 -1.05 -7.77
CA LEU A 73 -2.46 -0.94 -7.58
C LEU A 73 -1.70 -1.26 -8.86
N VAL A 74 -2.17 -2.26 -9.60
CA VAL A 74 -1.52 -2.65 -10.86
C VAL A 74 -1.60 -1.51 -11.86
N GLU A 75 -2.78 -0.90 -11.98
CA GLU A 75 -2.96 0.23 -12.89
C GLU A 75 -2.10 1.41 -12.49
N ALA A 76 -2.04 1.72 -11.21
CA ALA A 76 -1.22 2.81 -10.72
C ALA A 76 0.26 2.55 -11.03
N SER A 77 0.71 1.33 -10.84
CA SER A 77 2.10 0.95 -11.13
C SER A 77 2.41 1.07 -12.62
N ALA A 78 1.45 0.72 -13.47
CA ALA A 78 1.64 0.80 -14.91
C ALA A 78 1.77 2.23 -15.41
N LYS A 79 1.17 3.17 -14.69
CA LYS A 79 1.21 4.58 -15.08
C LYS A 79 2.44 5.32 -14.59
N VAL A 80 3.15 4.75 -13.68
CA VAL A 80 4.36 5.33 -13.14
C VAL A 80 5.56 4.91 -13.96
#